data_9bb6c1b75dc572869efd24ed3db5969a
#
_entry.id   9bb6c1b75dc572869efd24ed3db5969a
#
_cell.length_a   1.000
_cell.length_b   1.000
_cell.length_c   1.000
_cell.angle_alpha   90.00
_cell.angle_beta   90.00
_cell.angle_gamma   90.00
#
_symmetry.space_group_name_H-M   'P 1'
#
loop_
_entity.id
_entity.type
_entity.pdbx_description
1 polymer ?
#
loop_
_entity_poly.entity_id
_entity_poly.type
_entity_poly.pdbx_seq_one_letter_code
_entity_poly.pdbx_strand_id
1 'polypeptide(L)'
;MWTQAGGPGYVGKPRPALIIQSDLLAETESVVTCLFTTHDNAQIPSRVAIPATADNGLQEDSDLMADKVTAVPRTKLGRRLGVVSEAELARVEDALLLVLGFEG
;
A
#
# COMPACT_ATOMS: atom_id res chain seq x y z
N MET A 1 1.51 -9.35 -0.22
CA MET A 1 0.82 -8.06 -0.03
C MET A 1 -0.17 -7.83 -1.14
N TRP A 2 -1.32 -7.28 -0.80
CA TRP A 2 -2.46 -7.16 -1.70
C TRP A 2 -2.86 -5.70 -1.86
N THR A 3 -3.20 -5.30 -3.09
CA THR A 3 -3.84 -4.01 -3.33
C THR A 3 -5.35 -4.14 -3.08
N GLN A 4 -5.92 -3.17 -2.39
CA GLN A 4 -7.36 -3.10 -2.16
C GLN A 4 -7.84 -1.66 -2.25
N ALA A 5 -9.07 -1.48 -2.70
CA ALA A 5 -9.73 -0.19 -2.68
C ALA A 5 -10.37 0.04 -1.31
N GLY A 6 -10.55 1.29 -0.96
CA GLY A 6 -11.19 1.68 0.29
C GLY A 6 -10.19 2.15 1.32
N GLY A 7 -10.68 2.44 2.50
CA GLY A 7 -9.89 2.94 3.60
C GLY A 7 -10.47 4.21 4.17
N PRO A 8 -10.21 4.47 5.47
CA PRO A 8 -10.74 5.64 6.15
C PRO A 8 -9.98 6.91 5.77
N GLY A 9 -10.57 8.05 6.07
CA GLY A 9 -9.90 9.32 6.03
C GLY A 9 -9.97 10.08 4.72
N TYR A 10 -10.60 9.51 3.69
CA TYR A 10 -10.78 10.19 2.43
C TYR A 10 -12.25 10.44 2.17
N VAL A 11 -12.64 11.72 2.22
CA VAL A 11 -14.02 12.11 1.98
C VAL A 11 -14.39 11.80 0.53
N GLY A 12 -15.37 10.94 0.35
CA GLY A 12 -16.11 10.79 -0.89
C GLY A 12 -15.61 9.73 -1.86
N LYS A 13 -14.39 9.17 -1.73
CA LYS A 13 -13.94 8.16 -2.71
C LYS A 13 -13.04 7.10 -2.09
N PRO A 14 -13.26 5.82 -2.43
CA PRO A 14 -12.30 4.77 -2.09
C PRO A 14 -10.96 5.05 -2.75
N ARG A 15 -9.89 4.77 -2.04
CA ARG A 15 -8.52 4.88 -2.58
C ARG A 15 -7.83 3.54 -2.46
N PRO A 16 -6.94 3.22 -3.39
CA PRO A 16 -6.19 1.98 -3.26
C PRO A 16 -5.24 2.03 -2.07
N ALA A 17 -5.08 0.88 -1.45
CA ALA A 17 -4.13 0.68 -0.36
C ALA A 17 -3.42 -0.64 -0.56
N LEU A 18 -2.18 -0.73 -0.12
CA LEU A 18 -1.44 -1.99 -0.12
C LEU A 18 -1.51 -2.59 1.28
N ILE A 19 -1.97 -3.83 1.38
CA ILE A 19 -1.95 -4.56 2.65
C ILE A 19 -0.54 -5.06 2.86
N ILE A 20 0.10 -4.57 3.93
CA ILE A 20 1.48 -4.92 4.26
C ILE A 20 1.56 -5.84 5.47
N GLN A 21 0.42 -6.26 5.99
CA GLN A 21 0.36 -7.16 7.12
C GLN A 21 0.70 -8.59 6.72
N SER A 22 1.40 -9.30 7.60
CA SER A 22 1.69 -10.71 7.41
C SER A 22 0.41 -11.53 7.28
N ASP A 23 0.41 -12.51 6.38
CA ASP A 23 -0.70 -13.46 6.24
C ASP A 23 -0.95 -14.28 7.51
N LEU A 24 0.05 -14.35 8.39
CA LEU A 24 -0.09 -15.02 9.70
C LEU A 24 -1.09 -14.30 10.60
N LEU A 25 -1.41 -13.05 10.30
CA LEU A 25 -2.35 -12.22 11.07
C LEU A 25 -3.66 -12.00 10.29
N ALA A 26 -4.08 -13.01 9.52
CA ALA A 26 -5.22 -12.87 8.60
C ALA A 26 -6.56 -12.62 9.29
N GLU A 27 -6.68 -12.89 10.59
CA GLU A 27 -7.95 -12.79 11.31
C GLU A 27 -8.06 -11.59 12.25
N THR A 28 -7.13 -10.65 12.17
CA THR A 28 -7.19 -9.44 12.99
C THR A 28 -8.33 -8.53 12.55
N GLU A 29 -8.89 -7.77 13.49
CA GLU A 29 -9.97 -6.81 13.19
C GLU A 29 -9.49 -5.65 12.34
N SER A 30 -8.24 -5.26 12.53
CA SER A 30 -7.60 -4.20 11.74
C SER A 30 -6.52 -4.79 10.85
N VAL A 31 -6.24 -4.12 9.76
CA VAL A 31 -5.23 -4.52 8.79
C VAL A 31 -4.24 -3.39 8.62
N VAL A 32 -2.95 -3.72 8.69
CA VAL A 32 -1.89 -2.74 8.47
C VAL A 32 -1.73 -2.49 6.99
N THR A 33 -1.79 -1.24 6.60
CA THR A 33 -1.77 -0.83 5.19
C THR A 33 -0.87 0.37 4.96
N CYS A 34 -0.49 0.57 3.70
CA CYS A 34 0.04 1.82 3.18
C CYS A 34 -0.86 2.32 2.06
N LEU A 35 -1.12 3.62 2.04
CA LEU A 35 -1.97 4.22 1.01
C LEU A 35 -1.15 4.58 -0.22
N PHE A 36 -1.80 4.53 -1.36
CA PHE A 36 -1.26 5.03 -2.62
C PHE A 36 -1.69 6.48 -2.85
N THR A 37 -0.86 7.20 -3.57
CA THR A 37 -1.21 8.50 -4.14
C THR A 37 -0.87 8.48 -5.62
N THR A 38 -1.44 9.38 -6.40
CA THR A 38 -1.10 9.50 -7.82
C THR A 38 0.40 9.79 -7.95
N HIS A 39 1.04 9.12 -8.91
CA HIS A 39 2.46 9.32 -9.15
C HIS A 39 2.74 10.77 -9.54
N ASP A 40 3.70 11.37 -8.87
CA ASP A 40 4.31 12.61 -9.31
C ASP A 40 5.83 12.37 -9.41
N ASN A 41 6.54 13.22 -10.08
CA ASN A 41 7.96 13.00 -10.31
C ASN A 41 8.86 13.45 -9.14
N ALA A 42 8.28 13.72 -7.98
CA ALA A 42 9.06 14.07 -6.79
C ALA A 42 9.80 12.84 -6.30
N GLN A 43 11.10 12.96 -6.10
CA GLN A 43 11.91 11.86 -5.60
C GLN A 43 11.96 11.91 -4.07
N ILE A 44 10.98 11.30 -3.46
CA ILE A 44 10.86 11.22 -2.01
C ILE A 44 11.24 9.81 -1.59
N PRO A 45 12.27 9.62 -0.74
CA PRO A 45 12.77 8.28 -0.39
C PRO A 45 11.73 7.36 0.24
N SER A 46 10.73 7.92 0.90
CA SER A 46 9.65 7.15 1.52
C SER A 46 8.54 6.75 0.55
N ARG A 47 8.66 7.12 -0.73
CA ARG A 47 7.66 6.77 -1.75
C ARG A 47 8.22 5.77 -2.74
N VAL A 48 7.39 4.80 -3.11
CA VAL A 48 7.74 3.75 -4.06
C VAL A 48 6.82 3.84 -5.26
N ALA A 49 7.40 4.08 -6.43
CA ALA A 49 6.61 4.13 -7.67
C ALA A 49 6.14 2.74 -8.05
N ILE A 50 4.84 2.59 -8.22
CA ILE A 50 4.20 1.33 -8.62
C ILE A 50 3.37 1.62 -9.87
N PRO A 51 3.84 1.24 -11.06
CA PRO A 51 3.07 1.41 -12.28
C PRO A 51 1.79 0.57 -12.26
N ALA A 52 0.73 1.10 -12.86
CA ALA A 52 -0.51 0.37 -12.99
C ALA A 52 -0.32 -0.84 -13.91
N THR A 53 -0.74 -2.01 -13.46
CA THR A 53 -0.69 -3.26 -14.23
C THR A 53 -2.00 -4.01 -14.07
N ALA A 54 -2.24 -4.98 -14.96
CA ALA A 54 -3.38 -5.85 -14.83
C ALA A 54 -3.33 -6.65 -13.52
N ASP A 55 -2.13 -7.01 -13.08
CA ASP A 55 -1.95 -7.84 -11.89
C ASP A 55 -2.23 -7.09 -10.60
N ASN A 56 -1.82 -5.82 -10.50
CA ASN A 56 -2.06 -5.05 -9.28
C ASN A 56 -3.39 -4.30 -9.26
N GLY A 57 -4.05 -4.20 -10.40
CA GLY A 57 -5.38 -3.61 -10.50
C GLY A 57 -5.46 -2.10 -10.26
N LEU A 58 -4.34 -1.41 -10.20
CA LEU A 58 -4.34 0.04 -10.08
C LEU A 58 -4.84 0.67 -11.39
N GLN A 59 -5.60 1.74 -11.29
CA GLN A 59 -6.14 2.42 -12.46
C GLN A 59 -5.13 3.38 -13.10
N GLU A 60 -4.19 3.86 -12.31
CA GLU A 60 -3.16 4.79 -12.79
C GLU A 60 -1.85 4.52 -12.05
N ASP A 61 -0.76 4.96 -12.64
CA ASP A 61 0.55 4.88 -11.99
C ASP A 61 0.50 5.64 -10.68
N SER A 62 0.99 5.02 -9.62
CA SER A 62 0.83 5.50 -8.25
C SER A 62 2.14 5.43 -7.50
N ASP A 63 2.22 6.19 -6.42
CA ASP A 63 3.30 6.10 -5.45
C ASP A 63 2.75 5.53 -4.16
N LEU A 64 3.40 4.50 -3.64
CA LEU A 64 3.09 3.98 -2.31
C LEU A 64 3.78 4.86 -1.28
N MET A 65 3.01 5.34 -0.32
CA MET A 65 3.53 6.21 0.73
C MET A 65 3.94 5.37 1.94
N ALA A 66 5.20 4.90 1.95
CA ALA A 66 5.70 4.04 3.02
C ALA A 66 5.77 4.76 4.38
N ASP A 67 5.81 6.08 4.39
CA ASP A 67 5.78 6.88 5.61
C ASP A 67 4.37 7.03 6.20
N LYS A 68 3.37 6.51 5.53
CA LYS A 68 1.97 6.60 5.98
C LYS A 68 1.39 5.22 6.25
N VAL A 69 2.12 4.44 7.03
CA VAL A 69 1.63 3.15 7.53
C VAL A 69 0.47 3.43 8.48
N THR A 70 -0.64 2.76 8.26
CA THR A 70 -1.83 2.95 9.09
C THR A 70 -2.59 1.64 9.24
N ALA A 71 -3.28 1.50 10.36
CA ALA A 71 -4.18 0.38 10.58
C ALA A 71 -5.59 0.79 10.16
N VAL A 72 -6.23 -0.06 9.39
CA VAL A 72 -7.56 0.17 8.85
C VAL A 72 -8.47 -0.94 9.35
N PRO A 73 -9.66 -0.62 9.90
CA PRO A 73 -10.62 -1.69 10.23
C PRO A 73 -10.93 -2.51 8.99
N ARG A 74 -10.93 -3.82 9.14
CA ARG A 74 -11.18 -4.73 8.01
C ARG A 74 -12.50 -4.43 7.31
N THR A 75 -13.50 -3.98 8.06
CA THR A 75 -14.82 -3.59 7.52
C THR A 75 -14.77 -2.38 6.61
N LYS A 76 -13.70 -1.60 6.65
CA LYS A 76 -13.53 -0.41 5.79
C LYS A 76 -12.81 -0.72 4.50
N LEU A 77 -12.27 -1.92 4.34
CA LEU A 77 -11.63 -2.33 3.11
C LEU A 77 -12.70 -2.62 2.05
N GLY A 78 -12.46 -2.15 0.85
CA GLY A 78 -13.30 -2.47 -0.29
C GLY A 78 -12.84 -3.77 -0.96
N ARG A 79 -13.08 -3.89 -2.25
CA ARG A 79 -12.72 -5.08 -3.00
C ARG A 79 -11.20 -5.19 -3.16
N ARG A 80 -10.72 -6.41 -3.26
CA ARG A 80 -9.34 -6.69 -3.62
C ARG A 80 -9.10 -6.32 -5.08
N LEU A 81 -8.05 -5.57 -5.35
CA LEU A 81 -7.70 -5.11 -6.69
C LEU A 81 -6.73 -6.06 -7.39
N GLY A 82 -5.78 -6.62 -6.64
CA GLY A 82 -4.75 -7.46 -7.22
C GLY A 82 -3.56 -7.65 -6.31
N VAL A 83 -2.42 -7.89 -6.90
CA VAL A 83 -1.17 -8.19 -6.19
C VAL A 83 -0.02 -7.42 -6.84
N VAL A 84 0.91 -6.93 -6.02
CA VAL A 84 2.15 -6.32 -6.51
C VAL A 84 3.17 -7.42 -6.86
N SER A 85 4.09 -7.12 -7.75
CA SER A 85 5.15 -8.07 -8.14
C SER A 85 6.17 -8.24 -7.01
N GLU A 86 6.97 -9.31 -7.09
CA GLU A 86 8.04 -9.55 -6.13
C GLU A 86 9.08 -8.43 -6.15
N ALA A 87 9.40 -7.90 -7.33
CA ALA A 87 10.34 -6.78 -7.44
C ALA A 87 9.78 -5.51 -6.81
N GLU A 88 8.50 -5.23 -7.00
CA GLU A 88 7.83 -4.11 -6.36
C GLU A 88 7.77 -4.29 -4.84
N LEU A 89 7.47 -5.50 -4.40
CA LEU A 89 7.44 -5.85 -2.98
C LEU A 89 8.80 -5.62 -2.31
N ALA A 90 9.89 -6.01 -2.98
CA ALA A 90 11.24 -5.79 -2.45
C ALA A 90 11.52 -4.30 -2.24
N ARG A 91 11.11 -3.45 -3.18
CA ARG A 91 11.26 -2.00 -3.04
C ARG A 91 10.41 -1.43 -1.92
N VAL A 92 9.21 -1.95 -1.74
CA VAL A 92 8.33 -1.56 -0.63
C VAL A 92 8.96 -1.94 0.71
N GLU A 93 9.49 -3.15 0.81
CA GLU A 93 10.17 -3.60 2.03
C GLU A 93 11.36 -2.70 2.39
N ASP A 94 12.18 -2.36 1.41
CA ASP A 94 13.31 -1.46 1.64
C ASP A 94 12.85 -0.09 2.14
N ALA A 95 11.80 0.45 1.54
CA ALA A 95 11.25 1.74 1.97
C ALA A 95 10.68 1.68 3.38
N LEU A 96 9.99 0.59 3.73
CA LEU A 96 9.45 0.39 5.09
C LEU A 96 10.56 0.28 6.12
N LEU A 97 11.63 -0.46 5.82
CA LEU A 97 12.77 -0.59 6.73
C LEU A 97 13.41 0.77 6.97
N LEU A 98 13.54 1.58 5.93
CA LEU A 98 14.09 2.93 6.04
C LEU A 98 13.20 3.82 6.92
N VAL A 99 11.90 3.85 6.65
CA VAL A 99 10.95 4.69 7.38
C VAL A 99 10.86 4.30 8.86
N LEU A 100 10.88 2.99 9.13
CA LEU A 100 10.74 2.48 10.49
C LEU A 100 12.06 2.44 11.26
N GLY A 101 13.17 2.75 10.60
CA GLY A 101 14.48 2.79 11.26
C GLY A 101 15.11 1.42 11.49
N PHE A 102 14.63 0.38 10.82
CA PHE A 102 15.22 -0.95 10.90
C PHE A 102 16.31 -1.14 9.84
N GLU A 103 17.23 -0.23 9.78
CA GLU A 103 18.35 -0.32 8.86
C GLU A 103 19.33 -1.39 9.36
N GLY A 104 19.51 -2.37 8.50
CA GLY A 104 20.33 -3.51 8.82
C GLY A 104 21.79 -3.24 9.02
#